data_b0a3618ae3aefc955147cf8e34934e6c
#
_entry.id   b0a3618ae3aefc955147cf8e34934e6c
#
_cell.length_a   1.000
_cell.length_b   1.000
_cell.length_c   1.000
_cell.angle_alpha   90.00
_cell.angle_beta   90.00
_cell.angle_gamma   90.00
#
_symmetry.space_group_name_H-M   'P 1'
#
loop_
_entity.id
_entity.type
_entity.pdbx_description
1 polymer ?
#
loop_
_entity_poly.entity_id
_entity_poly.type
_entity_poly.pdbx_seq_one_letter_code
_entity_poly.pdbx_strand_id
1 'polypeptide(L)'
;MPSNPSIDNAQLKSLYDDYAASKFQNFSYSLQQNQCNTTAENMYSLAVNCDNCSQAYKEWLCSVTIPRCEDYSSSDDFLQPRNAWQKFFNGTSLDAGNPDQKLAASNRSRSSMIDEQIQPGPYKEVLPCQDVCHNLVRSCPASLEFSCPQGTLLRLSYGQRSPNGEVTCNYMGAAYYLNAGRSIHEGLWFVSYALGIFWVVSWAYV
;
A
#
# COMPACT_ATOMS: atom_id res chain seq x y z
N MET A 1 -6.42 13.07 3.10
CA MET A 1 -7.83 13.47 3.31
C MET A 1 -8.48 13.61 1.95
N PRO A 2 -9.73 13.16 1.73
CA PRO A 2 -10.37 13.33 0.45
C PRO A 2 -10.53 14.83 0.14
N SER A 3 -10.21 15.22 -1.08
CA SER A 3 -10.42 16.61 -1.55
C SER A 3 -11.90 16.90 -1.84
N ASN A 4 -12.72 15.84 -1.93
CA ASN A 4 -14.16 15.98 -2.05
C ASN A 4 -14.77 16.19 -0.66
N PRO A 5 -15.26 17.40 -0.33
CA PRO A 5 -15.83 17.71 0.99
C PRO A 5 -17.11 16.94 1.32
N SER A 6 -17.66 16.19 0.35
CA SER A 6 -18.87 15.38 0.51
C SER A 6 -18.60 13.96 1.03
N ILE A 7 -17.34 13.52 1.12
CA ILE A 7 -16.99 12.16 1.56
C ILE A 7 -16.32 12.25 2.95
N ASP A 8 -17.01 11.73 3.96
CA ASP A 8 -16.44 11.56 5.30
C ASP A 8 -15.60 10.27 5.40
N ASN A 9 -14.90 10.10 6.52
CA ASN A 9 -14.03 8.94 6.75
C ASN A 9 -14.81 7.61 6.77
N ALA A 10 -16.05 7.60 7.24
CA ALA A 10 -16.87 6.39 7.29
C ALA A 10 -17.32 5.99 5.89
N GLN A 11 -17.74 6.97 5.08
CA GLN A 11 -18.09 6.76 3.67
C GLN A 11 -16.89 6.31 2.85
N LEU A 12 -15.71 6.91 3.07
CA LEU A 12 -14.48 6.51 2.39
C LEU A 12 -14.11 5.07 2.71
N LYS A 13 -14.19 4.67 3.98
CA LYS A 13 -13.95 3.29 4.40
C LYS A 13 -14.95 2.33 3.74
N SER A 14 -16.25 2.63 3.80
CA SER A 14 -17.29 1.80 3.17
C SER A 14 -17.03 1.63 1.67
N LEU A 15 -16.66 2.71 0.97
CA LEU A 15 -16.38 2.67 -0.47
C LEU A 15 -15.25 1.69 -0.82
N TYR A 16 -14.15 1.71 -0.05
CA TYR A 16 -13.05 0.77 -0.26
C TYR A 16 -13.41 -0.67 0.15
N ASP A 17 -14.11 -0.84 1.28
CA ASP A 17 -14.50 -2.15 1.78
C ASP A 17 -15.49 -2.83 0.83
N ASP A 18 -16.50 -2.11 0.34
CA ASP A 18 -17.51 -2.63 -0.60
C ASP A 18 -16.88 -3.00 -1.95
N TYR A 19 -15.95 -2.15 -2.45
CA TYR A 19 -15.22 -2.45 -3.68
C TYR A 19 -14.36 -3.71 -3.52
N ALA A 20 -13.58 -3.81 -2.43
CA ALA A 20 -12.74 -4.96 -2.17
C ALA A 20 -13.57 -6.25 -1.97
N ALA A 21 -14.67 -6.16 -1.21
CA ALA A 21 -15.58 -7.29 -1.00
C ALA A 21 -16.18 -7.80 -2.32
N SER A 22 -16.63 -6.91 -3.19
CA SER A 22 -17.15 -7.27 -4.52
C SER A 22 -16.09 -7.97 -5.39
N LYS A 23 -14.86 -7.45 -5.42
CA LYS A 23 -13.75 -8.07 -6.17
C LYS A 23 -13.38 -9.43 -5.61
N PHE A 24 -13.31 -9.55 -4.28
CA PHE A 24 -13.02 -10.83 -3.64
C PHE A 24 -14.12 -11.86 -3.86
N GLN A 25 -15.38 -11.47 -3.85
CA GLN A 25 -16.51 -12.36 -4.15
C GLN A 25 -16.42 -12.92 -5.58
N ASN A 26 -16.17 -12.07 -6.59
CA ASN A 26 -16.01 -12.49 -7.96
C ASN A 26 -14.82 -13.46 -8.13
N PHE A 27 -13.70 -13.16 -7.48
CA PHE A 27 -12.55 -14.06 -7.44
C PHE A 27 -12.90 -15.41 -6.80
N SER A 28 -13.65 -15.41 -5.69
CA SER A 28 -14.05 -16.64 -5.00
C SER A 28 -14.88 -17.56 -5.88
N TYR A 29 -15.76 -17.02 -6.71
CA TYR A 29 -16.51 -17.81 -7.68
C TYR A 29 -15.59 -18.44 -8.75
N SER A 30 -14.60 -17.69 -9.23
CA SER A 30 -13.62 -18.23 -10.19
C SER A 30 -12.72 -19.29 -9.55
N LEU A 31 -12.34 -19.11 -8.29
CA LEU A 31 -11.52 -20.05 -7.55
C LEU A 31 -12.27 -21.37 -7.30
N GLN A 32 -13.58 -21.32 -7.01
CA GLN A 32 -14.42 -22.50 -6.79
C GLN A 32 -14.55 -23.41 -8.03
N GLN A 33 -14.24 -22.90 -9.22
CA GLN A 33 -14.21 -23.71 -10.44
C GLN A 33 -12.97 -24.60 -10.52
N ASN A 34 -11.98 -24.40 -9.65
CA ASN A 34 -10.77 -25.19 -9.60
C ASN A 34 -10.92 -26.34 -8.60
N GLN A 35 -10.29 -27.45 -8.90
CA GLN A 35 -10.33 -28.67 -8.07
C GLN A 35 -9.38 -28.51 -6.87
N CYS A 36 -9.87 -27.90 -5.80
CA CYS A 36 -9.08 -27.66 -4.59
C CYS A 36 -9.18 -28.77 -3.55
N ASN A 37 -10.34 -29.45 -3.49
CA ASN A 37 -10.66 -30.50 -2.51
C ASN A 37 -10.72 -31.88 -3.18
N THR A 38 -9.64 -32.26 -3.86
CA THR A 38 -9.52 -33.52 -4.59
C THR A 38 -8.38 -34.37 -4.03
N THR A 39 -8.23 -35.60 -4.52
CA THR A 39 -7.07 -36.42 -4.21
C THR A 39 -5.78 -35.74 -4.66
N ALA A 40 -4.65 -36.11 -4.06
CA ALA A 40 -3.35 -35.48 -4.35
C ALA A 40 -2.99 -35.51 -5.87
N GLU A 41 -3.46 -36.51 -6.59
CA GLU A 41 -3.20 -36.69 -8.03
C GLU A 41 -3.93 -35.63 -8.90
N ASN A 42 -5.00 -35.04 -8.39
CA ASN A 42 -5.85 -34.10 -9.13
C ASN A 42 -5.71 -32.64 -8.62
N MET A 43 -4.85 -32.38 -7.61
CA MET A 43 -4.58 -31.03 -7.14
C MET A 43 -3.77 -30.26 -8.17
N TYR A 44 -4.02 -28.93 -8.25
CA TYR A 44 -3.22 -28.05 -9.11
C TYR A 44 -1.77 -27.87 -8.61
N SER A 45 -1.51 -28.13 -7.34
CA SER A 45 -0.18 -28.08 -6.72
C SER A 45 -0.16 -28.96 -5.47
N LEU A 46 0.99 -29.58 -5.20
CA LEU A 46 1.24 -30.32 -3.96
C LEU A 46 1.72 -29.41 -2.81
N ALA A 47 2.17 -28.20 -3.14
CA ALA A 47 2.76 -27.26 -2.18
C ALA A 47 1.78 -26.18 -1.68
N VAL A 48 0.75 -25.84 -2.47
CA VAL A 48 -0.23 -24.81 -2.19
C VAL A 48 -1.64 -25.29 -2.56
N ASN A 49 -2.63 -24.80 -1.83
CA ASN A 49 -4.05 -25.12 -2.04
C ASN A 49 -4.88 -23.86 -2.30
N CYS A 50 -6.19 -24.00 -2.43
CA CYS A 50 -7.08 -22.87 -2.66
C CYS A 50 -7.15 -21.88 -1.48
N ASP A 51 -6.88 -22.32 -0.26
CA ASP A 51 -6.82 -21.40 0.90
C ASP A 51 -5.58 -20.51 0.80
N ASN A 52 -4.43 -21.05 0.37
CA ASN A 52 -3.23 -20.27 0.10
C ASN A 52 -3.46 -19.27 -1.02
N CYS A 53 -4.12 -19.67 -2.11
CA CYS A 53 -4.48 -18.76 -3.20
C CYS A 53 -5.45 -17.68 -2.73
N SER A 54 -6.47 -18.04 -1.97
CA SER A 54 -7.44 -17.10 -1.40
C SER A 54 -6.77 -16.05 -0.48
N GLN A 55 -5.86 -16.50 0.37
CA GLN A 55 -5.09 -15.63 1.25
C GLN A 55 -4.18 -14.68 0.46
N ALA A 56 -3.43 -15.21 -0.50
CA ALA A 56 -2.54 -14.41 -1.36
C ALA A 56 -3.33 -13.37 -2.18
N TYR A 57 -4.52 -13.74 -2.68
CA TYR A 57 -5.38 -12.79 -3.38
C TYR A 57 -5.90 -11.68 -2.45
N LYS A 58 -6.30 -11.99 -1.21
CA LYS A 58 -6.72 -10.97 -0.22
C LYS A 58 -5.60 -9.98 0.07
N GLU A 59 -4.39 -10.47 0.32
CA GLU A 59 -3.22 -9.64 0.61
C GLU A 59 -2.88 -8.71 -0.56
N TRP A 60 -2.91 -9.26 -1.77
CA TRP A 60 -2.71 -8.49 -2.99
C TRP A 60 -3.82 -7.45 -3.19
N LEU A 61 -5.09 -7.87 -3.09
CA LEU A 61 -6.25 -7.00 -3.27
C LEU A 61 -6.23 -5.82 -2.30
N CYS A 62 -5.97 -6.05 -1.02
CA CYS A 62 -5.85 -4.98 -0.03
C CYS A 62 -4.71 -4.00 -0.40
N SER A 63 -3.56 -4.53 -0.82
CA SER A 63 -2.39 -3.71 -1.14
C SER A 63 -2.58 -2.83 -2.38
N VAL A 64 -3.39 -3.29 -3.36
CA VAL A 64 -3.64 -2.54 -4.60
C VAL A 64 -4.91 -1.68 -4.55
N THR A 65 -5.88 -2.03 -3.70
CA THR A 65 -7.16 -1.31 -3.61
C THR A 65 -7.05 -0.10 -2.70
N ILE A 66 -6.37 -0.24 -1.56
CA ILE A 66 -6.23 0.83 -0.57
C ILE A 66 -4.86 1.47 -0.77
N PRO A 67 -4.77 2.62 -1.47
CA PRO A 67 -3.50 3.28 -1.68
C PRO A 67 -2.97 3.82 -0.35
N ARG A 68 -1.68 3.64 -0.15
CA ARG A 68 -0.96 4.36 0.88
C ARG A 68 -0.44 5.64 0.27
N CYS A 69 -0.87 6.78 0.82
CA CYS A 69 -0.56 8.09 0.28
C CYS A 69 0.35 8.86 1.22
N GLU A 70 1.31 9.54 0.63
CA GLU A 70 2.15 10.55 1.28
C GLU A 70 1.82 11.93 0.72
N ASP A 71 2.22 12.97 1.46
CA ASP A 71 2.09 14.35 0.98
C ASP A 71 2.86 14.55 -0.31
N TYR A 72 2.34 15.39 -1.20
CA TYR A 72 2.98 15.65 -2.48
C TYR A 72 4.38 16.28 -2.36
N SER A 73 4.66 16.96 -1.26
CA SER A 73 5.97 17.56 -0.96
C SER A 73 7.03 16.55 -0.53
N SER A 74 6.66 15.30 -0.20
CA SER A 74 7.64 14.25 0.14
C SER A 74 8.61 14.02 -1.02
N SER A 75 9.90 13.84 -0.71
CA SER A 75 10.98 13.69 -1.70
C SER A 75 11.53 12.28 -1.81
N ASP A 76 10.89 11.29 -1.18
CA ASP A 76 11.36 9.91 -1.20
C ASP A 76 11.27 9.31 -2.61
N ASP A 77 12.36 8.70 -3.07
CA ASP A 77 12.53 8.20 -4.44
C ASP A 77 11.62 7.01 -4.80
N PHE A 78 11.11 6.30 -3.78
CA PHE A 78 10.21 5.16 -3.98
C PHE A 78 8.75 5.55 -4.19
N LEU A 79 8.42 6.84 -4.09
CA LEU A 79 7.07 7.36 -4.22
C LEU A 79 6.70 7.60 -5.68
N GLN A 80 5.49 7.20 -6.05
CA GLN A 80 4.93 7.45 -7.38
C GLN A 80 3.93 8.61 -7.32
N PRO A 81 4.19 9.75 -8.01
CA PRO A 81 3.22 10.82 -8.14
C PRO A 81 1.93 10.33 -8.82
N ARG A 82 0.76 10.80 -8.32
CA ARG A 82 -0.57 10.48 -8.83
C ARG A 82 -1.42 11.74 -8.93
N ASN A 83 -2.36 11.73 -9.86
CA ASN A 83 -3.37 12.78 -10.04
C ASN A 83 -2.78 14.19 -10.18
N ALA A 84 -1.59 14.30 -10.79
CA ALA A 84 -0.84 15.55 -10.94
C ALA A 84 -1.61 16.68 -11.67
N TRP A 85 -2.68 16.36 -12.40
CA TRP A 85 -3.55 17.32 -13.06
C TRP A 85 -4.76 17.76 -12.22
N GLN A 86 -5.02 17.11 -11.10
CA GLN A 86 -6.12 17.48 -10.22
C GLN A 86 -5.73 18.70 -9.37
N LYS A 87 -6.76 19.36 -8.79
CA LYS A 87 -6.55 20.42 -7.83
C LYS A 87 -6.41 19.84 -6.43
N PHE A 88 -5.58 20.48 -5.62
CA PHE A 88 -5.56 20.24 -4.18
C PHE A 88 -6.90 20.66 -3.54
N PHE A 89 -7.16 20.19 -2.33
CA PHE A 89 -8.38 20.51 -1.58
C PHE A 89 -8.57 22.02 -1.31
N ASN A 90 -7.49 22.80 -1.31
CA ASN A 90 -7.50 24.25 -1.17
C ASN A 90 -7.77 25.00 -2.50
N GLY A 91 -8.04 24.25 -3.58
CA GLY A 91 -8.32 24.79 -4.92
C GLY A 91 -7.08 25.18 -5.74
N THR A 92 -5.87 25.07 -5.18
CA THR A 92 -4.62 25.29 -5.94
C THR A 92 -4.30 24.09 -6.83
N SER A 93 -3.43 24.29 -7.81
CA SER A 93 -2.91 23.24 -8.69
C SER A 93 -1.40 23.22 -8.61
N LEU A 94 -0.78 22.14 -9.04
CA LEU A 94 0.66 22.11 -9.29
C LEU A 94 1.03 23.13 -10.37
N ASP A 95 2.24 23.65 -10.30
CA ASP A 95 2.75 24.58 -11.29
C ASP A 95 2.72 23.96 -12.69
N ALA A 96 2.35 24.76 -13.69
CA ALA A 96 2.22 24.30 -15.09
C ALA A 96 3.51 23.71 -15.70
N GLY A 97 4.66 23.95 -15.07
CA GLY A 97 5.96 23.38 -15.45
C GLY A 97 6.34 22.12 -14.69
N ASN A 98 5.51 21.63 -13.79
CA ASN A 98 5.82 20.46 -12.96
C ASN A 98 6.08 19.22 -13.84
N PRO A 99 7.24 18.55 -13.71
CA PRO A 99 7.60 17.40 -14.54
C PRO A 99 6.62 16.25 -14.43
N ASP A 100 5.97 16.07 -13.27
CA ASP A 100 5.03 14.99 -13.04
C ASP A 100 3.77 15.10 -13.91
N GLN A 101 3.36 16.31 -14.28
CA GLN A 101 2.24 16.52 -15.20
C GLN A 101 2.52 16.00 -16.62
N LYS A 102 3.80 15.82 -16.99
CA LYS A 102 4.21 15.30 -18.30
C LYS A 102 4.24 13.76 -18.34
N LEU A 103 4.19 13.11 -17.19
CA LEU A 103 4.25 11.66 -17.07
C LEU A 103 2.84 11.08 -17.08
N ALA A 104 2.54 10.24 -18.07
CA ALA A 104 1.24 9.57 -18.17
C ALA A 104 0.90 8.75 -16.90
N ALA A 105 1.91 8.16 -16.27
CA ALA A 105 1.75 7.39 -15.03
C ALA A 105 1.35 8.24 -13.82
N SER A 106 1.58 9.56 -13.86
CA SER A 106 1.27 10.50 -12.79
C SER A 106 -0.08 11.19 -12.96
N ASN A 107 -0.75 11.02 -14.12
CA ASN A 107 -1.99 11.72 -14.44
C ASN A 107 -3.24 11.10 -13.82
N ARG A 108 -3.15 9.83 -13.42
CA ARG A 108 -4.26 9.07 -12.82
C ARG A 108 -3.77 8.27 -11.63
N SER A 109 -4.72 7.90 -10.76
CA SER A 109 -4.51 6.86 -9.77
C SER A 109 -4.53 5.47 -10.45
N ARG A 110 -4.45 4.42 -9.65
CA ARG A 110 -4.57 3.05 -10.15
C ARG A 110 -6.03 2.57 -10.29
N SER A 111 -7.01 3.39 -9.91
CA SER A 111 -8.43 3.05 -9.93
C SER A 111 -9.28 4.25 -10.34
N SER A 112 -10.21 4.05 -11.28
CA SER A 112 -11.20 5.06 -11.67
C SER A 112 -12.09 5.50 -10.49
N MET A 113 -12.34 4.60 -9.53
CA MET A 113 -13.06 4.93 -8.30
C MET A 113 -12.35 6.06 -7.52
N ILE A 114 -11.03 6.02 -7.44
CA ILE A 114 -10.23 7.07 -6.77
C ILE A 114 -10.32 8.37 -7.57
N ASP A 115 -10.18 8.29 -8.89
CA ASP A 115 -10.15 9.46 -9.76
C ASP A 115 -11.50 10.18 -9.87
N GLU A 116 -12.60 9.43 -9.89
CA GLU A 116 -13.94 9.93 -10.18
C GLU A 116 -14.79 10.17 -8.94
N GLN A 117 -14.67 9.33 -7.92
CA GLN A 117 -15.50 9.39 -6.72
C GLN A 117 -14.80 10.05 -5.55
N ILE A 118 -13.54 9.67 -5.26
CA ILE A 118 -12.80 10.18 -4.10
C ILE A 118 -12.15 11.53 -4.42
N GLN A 119 -11.56 11.68 -5.61
CA GLN A 119 -10.90 12.89 -6.08
C GLN A 119 -9.92 13.50 -5.05
N PRO A 120 -8.88 12.78 -4.64
CA PRO A 120 -8.00 13.18 -3.57
C PRO A 120 -7.13 14.41 -3.89
N GLY A 121 -7.08 14.84 -5.17
CA GLY A 121 -6.09 15.78 -5.65
C GLY A 121 -4.71 15.13 -5.89
N PRO A 122 -3.66 15.91 -6.13
CA PRO A 122 -2.31 15.39 -6.28
C PRO A 122 -1.80 14.76 -4.97
N TYR A 123 -1.22 13.57 -5.08
CA TYR A 123 -0.61 12.85 -3.95
C TYR A 123 0.57 12.00 -4.43
N LYS A 124 1.37 11.51 -3.51
CA LYS A 124 2.40 10.52 -3.80
C LYS A 124 2.02 9.18 -3.20
N GLU A 125 2.07 8.14 -4.03
CA GLU A 125 1.66 6.78 -3.67
C GLU A 125 2.88 5.95 -3.29
N VAL A 126 2.80 5.28 -2.14
CA VAL A 126 3.66 4.15 -1.81
C VAL A 126 3.13 2.93 -2.54
N LEU A 127 3.81 2.50 -3.59
CA LEU A 127 3.36 1.40 -4.46
C LEU A 127 3.24 0.08 -3.69
N PRO A 128 2.31 -0.83 -4.07
CA PRO A 128 2.27 -2.18 -3.53
C PRO A 128 3.61 -2.89 -3.68
N CYS A 129 3.96 -3.76 -2.75
CA CYS A 129 5.21 -4.51 -2.85
C CYS A 129 5.16 -5.56 -3.97
N GLN A 130 6.24 -5.69 -4.72
CA GLN A 130 6.36 -6.64 -5.83
C GLN A 130 6.19 -8.10 -5.37
N ASP A 131 6.67 -8.45 -4.19
CA ASP A 131 6.56 -9.79 -3.63
C ASP A 131 5.11 -10.22 -3.38
N VAL A 132 4.20 -9.27 -3.11
CA VAL A 132 2.77 -9.55 -2.97
C VAL A 132 2.16 -10.04 -4.29
N CYS A 133 2.54 -9.42 -5.42
CA CYS A 133 2.14 -9.89 -6.74
C CYS A 133 2.71 -11.29 -7.04
N HIS A 134 4.00 -11.49 -6.80
CA HIS A 134 4.64 -12.80 -7.04
C HIS A 134 4.07 -13.90 -6.14
N ASN A 135 3.70 -13.57 -4.90
CA ASN A 135 3.03 -14.51 -4.01
C ASN A 135 1.67 -14.94 -4.55
N LEU A 136 0.88 -14.01 -5.09
CA LEU A 136 -0.39 -14.32 -5.75
C LEU A 136 -0.20 -15.30 -6.90
N VAL A 137 0.72 -15.00 -7.83
CA VAL A 137 0.99 -15.86 -9.02
C VAL A 137 1.46 -17.26 -8.59
N ARG A 138 2.32 -17.35 -7.58
CA ARG A 138 2.86 -18.62 -7.08
C ARG A 138 1.81 -19.47 -6.35
N SER A 139 0.87 -18.83 -5.67
CA SER A 139 -0.09 -19.50 -4.79
C SER A 139 -1.37 -19.93 -5.50
N CYS A 140 -1.66 -19.35 -6.67
CA CYS A 140 -2.90 -19.59 -7.37
C CYS A 140 -2.75 -20.54 -8.56
N PRO A 141 -3.83 -21.26 -8.96
CA PRO A 141 -3.84 -22.10 -10.14
C PRO A 141 -3.52 -21.30 -11.42
N ALA A 142 -2.74 -21.89 -12.31
CA ALA A 142 -2.39 -21.28 -13.61
C ALA A 142 -3.62 -20.98 -14.48
N SER A 143 -4.73 -21.69 -14.29
CA SER A 143 -6.02 -21.45 -14.95
C SER A 143 -6.64 -20.10 -14.65
N LEU A 144 -6.22 -19.42 -13.57
CA LEU A 144 -6.65 -18.06 -13.24
C LEU A 144 -5.83 -16.97 -13.96
N GLU A 145 -4.78 -17.35 -14.68
CA GLU A 145 -3.95 -16.51 -15.55
C GLU A 145 -3.35 -15.27 -14.86
N PHE A 146 -3.13 -15.34 -13.54
CA PHE A 146 -2.46 -14.25 -12.84
C PHE A 146 -1.03 -14.08 -13.33
N SER A 147 -0.66 -12.84 -13.63
CA SER A 147 0.71 -12.48 -13.99
C SER A 147 1.11 -11.13 -13.43
N CYS A 148 2.38 -10.97 -13.08
CA CYS A 148 2.92 -9.68 -12.68
C CYS A 148 3.47 -8.94 -13.89
N PRO A 149 3.31 -7.61 -13.96
CA PRO A 149 3.90 -6.82 -15.03
C PRO A 149 5.42 -6.93 -15.01
N GLN A 150 6.05 -6.64 -16.14
CA GLN A 150 7.51 -6.73 -16.30
C GLN A 150 8.12 -5.39 -16.74
N GLY A 151 9.43 -5.26 -16.59
CA GLY A 151 10.21 -4.12 -17.05
C GLY A 151 9.73 -2.79 -16.46
N THR A 152 9.48 -1.81 -17.31
CA THR A 152 9.06 -0.46 -16.88
C THR A 152 7.69 -0.46 -16.20
N LEU A 153 6.74 -1.29 -16.67
CA LEU A 153 5.41 -1.38 -16.06
C LEU A 153 5.48 -1.93 -14.64
N LEU A 154 6.39 -2.84 -14.35
CA LEU A 154 6.60 -3.33 -12.99
C LEU A 154 7.00 -2.21 -12.04
N ARG A 155 7.98 -1.39 -12.44
CA ARG A 155 8.48 -0.25 -11.63
C ARG A 155 7.43 0.85 -11.42
N LEU A 156 6.53 1.04 -12.37
CA LEU A 156 5.43 2.03 -12.26
C LEU A 156 4.24 1.52 -11.44
N SER A 157 4.16 0.21 -11.22
CA SER A 157 3.02 -0.44 -10.55
C SER A 157 3.34 -1.01 -9.18
N TYR A 158 4.60 -1.39 -8.94
CA TYR A 158 5.06 -2.07 -7.73
C TYR A 158 6.38 -1.50 -7.23
N GLY A 159 6.49 -1.37 -5.91
CA GLY A 159 7.72 -1.04 -5.19
C GLY A 159 8.45 -2.29 -4.70
N GLN A 160 9.66 -2.10 -4.20
CA GLN A 160 10.48 -3.14 -3.60
C GLN A 160 10.62 -2.92 -2.10
N ARG A 161 10.66 -4.00 -1.32
CA ARG A 161 10.95 -3.93 0.11
C ARG A 161 12.39 -3.47 0.34
N SER A 162 12.56 -2.57 1.28
CA SER A 162 13.90 -2.21 1.74
C SER A 162 14.52 -3.36 2.53
N PRO A 163 15.79 -3.70 2.27
CA PRO A 163 16.52 -4.68 3.09
C PRO A 163 16.77 -4.19 4.53
N ASN A 164 16.66 -2.89 4.76
CA ASN A 164 16.90 -2.26 6.06
C ASN A 164 15.65 -2.22 6.96
N GLY A 165 14.52 -2.77 6.51
CA GLY A 165 13.27 -2.79 7.26
C GLY A 165 12.44 -1.50 7.16
N GLU A 166 12.86 -0.52 6.37
CA GLU A 166 12.08 0.66 6.06
C GLU A 166 10.88 0.29 5.18
N VAL A 167 9.76 0.99 5.35
CA VAL A 167 8.56 0.76 4.55
C VAL A 167 8.64 1.56 3.25
N THR A 168 9.21 0.95 2.23
CA THR A 168 9.37 1.52 0.87
C THR A 168 8.31 1.05 -0.11
N CYS A 169 7.44 0.13 0.29
CA CYS A 169 6.30 -0.34 -0.49
C CYS A 169 5.13 -0.77 0.41
N ASN A 170 3.91 -0.78 -0.14
CA ASN A 170 2.68 -1.09 0.59
C ASN A 170 2.40 -2.59 0.64
N TYR A 171 2.11 -3.11 1.84
CA TYR A 171 1.69 -4.48 2.11
C TYR A 171 0.82 -4.53 3.36
N MET A 172 0.06 -5.60 3.53
CA MET A 172 -0.78 -5.78 4.72
C MET A 172 0.10 -5.82 5.98
N GLY A 173 -0.18 -4.95 6.95
CA GLY A 173 0.60 -4.80 8.18
C GLY A 173 1.72 -3.75 8.13
N ALA A 174 2.04 -3.17 6.97
CA ALA A 174 3.06 -2.11 6.85
C ALA A 174 2.84 -0.93 7.82
N ALA A 175 1.59 -0.60 8.11
CA ALA A 175 1.23 0.49 9.03
C ALA A 175 1.70 0.25 10.48
N TYR A 176 1.77 -1.00 10.92
CA TYR A 176 2.20 -1.32 12.29
C TYR A 176 3.68 -1.04 12.52
N TYR A 177 4.52 -1.25 11.53
CA TYR A 177 5.97 -1.01 11.64
C TYR A 177 6.32 0.47 11.73
N LEU A 178 5.59 1.35 11.06
CA LEU A 178 5.83 2.80 11.13
C LEU A 178 5.48 3.39 12.50
N ASN A 179 4.43 2.89 13.14
CA ASN A 179 4.03 3.36 14.45
C ASN A 179 4.95 2.84 15.58
N ALA A 180 5.52 1.65 15.42
CA ALA A 180 6.48 1.08 16.38
C ALA A 180 7.81 1.84 16.39
N GLY A 181 8.33 2.26 15.22
CA GLY A 181 9.58 3.02 15.10
C GLY A 181 9.49 4.42 15.73
N ARG A 182 8.36 5.08 15.64
CA ARG A 182 8.15 6.42 16.21
C ARG A 182 8.07 6.41 17.74
N SER A 183 7.53 5.35 18.34
CA SER A 183 7.43 5.20 19.79
C SER A 183 8.77 4.98 20.48
N ILE A 184 9.73 4.34 19.81
CA ILE A 184 11.07 4.09 20.38
C ILE A 184 11.93 5.35 20.41
N HIS A 185 11.78 6.24 19.43
CA HIS A 185 12.60 7.45 19.35
C HIS A 185 12.20 8.52 20.39
N GLU A 186 10.90 8.61 20.72
CA GLU A 186 10.45 9.53 21.77
C GLU A 186 10.82 9.04 23.19
N GLY A 187 10.87 7.73 23.41
CA GLY A 187 11.25 7.16 24.70
C GLY A 187 12.74 7.30 25.06
N LEU A 188 13.64 7.34 24.08
CA LEU A 188 15.08 7.43 24.32
C LEU A 188 15.53 8.83 24.78
N TRP A 189 14.82 9.89 24.41
CA TRP A 189 15.12 11.25 24.88
C TRP A 189 14.84 11.42 26.38
N PHE A 190 13.78 10.80 26.90
CA PHE A 190 13.45 10.89 28.32
C PHE A 190 14.42 10.10 29.21
N VAL A 191 14.93 8.95 28.75
CA VAL A 191 15.90 8.16 29.50
C VAL A 191 17.24 8.89 29.58
N SER A 192 17.67 9.58 28.54
CA SER A 192 18.91 10.36 28.54
C SER A 192 18.83 11.56 29.49
N TYR A 193 17.68 12.22 29.61
CA TYR A 193 17.48 13.32 30.56
C TYR A 193 17.45 12.83 32.02
N ALA A 194 16.84 11.69 32.30
CA ALA A 194 16.78 11.13 33.64
C ALA A 194 18.17 10.70 34.16
N LEU A 195 18.99 10.11 33.31
CA LEU A 195 20.37 9.73 33.67
C LEU A 195 21.28 10.95 33.84
N GLY A 196 21.11 12.01 33.06
CA GLY A 196 21.87 13.26 33.18
C GLY A 196 21.62 13.99 34.50
N ILE A 197 20.38 14.00 35.00
CA ILE A 197 20.03 14.61 36.27
C ILE A 197 20.61 13.85 37.48
N PHE A 198 20.68 12.53 37.41
CA PHE A 198 21.29 11.72 38.49
C PHE A 198 22.77 11.97 38.66
N TRP A 199 23.52 12.27 37.59
CA TRP A 199 24.95 12.59 37.68
C TRP A 199 25.22 13.99 38.28
N VAL A 200 24.38 14.96 38.04
CA VAL A 200 24.53 16.32 38.55
C VAL A 200 24.23 16.36 40.05
N VAL A 201 23.29 15.59 40.55
CA VAL A 201 22.92 15.54 41.97
C VAL A 201 23.97 14.81 42.81
N SER A 202 24.67 13.81 42.26
CA SER A 202 25.73 13.07 42.99
C SER A 202 26.99 13.89 43.25
N TRP A 203 27.25 14.96 42.49
CA TRP A 203 28.40 15.82 42.70
C TRP A 203 28.16 16.99 43.67
N ALA A 204 26.89 17.23 44.07
CA ALA A 204 26.56 18.27 45.02
C ALA A 204 26.55 17.84 46.49
N TYR A 205 26.86 16.53 46.76
CA TYR A 205 26.89 15.96 48.12
C TYR A 205 28.21 15.32 48.55
N VAL A 206 29.33 15.69 47.89
CA VAL A 206 30.67 15.31 48.36
C VAL A 206 31.50 16.49 48.75
#